data_03fa04a4befc39afd00732e2f09678e5
#
_entry.id   03fa04a4befc39afd00732e2f09678e5
#
_cell.length_a   1.000
_cell.length_b   1.000
_cell.length_c   1.000
_cell.angle_alpha   90.00
_cell.angle_beta   90.00
_cell.angle_gamma   90.00
#
_symmetry.space_group_name_H-M   'P 1'
#
loop_
_entity.id
_entity.type
_entity.pdbx_description
1 polymer ?
#
loop_
_entity_poly.entity_id
_entity_poly.type
_entity_poly.pdbx_seq_one_letter_code
_entity_poly.pdbx_strand_id
1 'polypeptide(L)'
;MNIKRAKEEIEHTVKAYLAKDALGEYAIPSIRQRPILLMGPPGIGKTQIMEQAARECGVALVAYTITHHTRQSAVGLPFIRQRHYGDKDVSVTEYTMSEIISSVYAKMEATGLKEGILFIDEINCVSETLAPTMLQFLQCKTFGNQAVPAGWVIVAAGNPPEYNKSVRDFDIVTLDRVRRMDIEPDLQVWKDYARTAHIHSAILSYLDLHPQNFYQINADVDGTQFVTARGWEDLSNLLDTYESLGLQADEALIRAVSPAPEDCRGLLCLS
;
A
#
# COMPACT_ATOMS: atom_id res chain seq x y z
N MET A 1 12.27 6.53 7.63
CA MET A 1 12.60 7.34 6.42
C MET A 1 11.36 8.05 5.91
N ASN A 2 11.48 9.13 5.11
CA ASN A 2 10.30 9.75 4.51
C ASN A 2 9.81 9.02 3.26
N ILE A 3 8.59 9.38 2.81
CA ILE A 3 7.90 8.71 1.71
C ILE A 3 8.61 8.85 0.36
N LYS A 4 9.29 9.98 0.10
CA LYS A 4 10.07 10.21 -1.12
C LYS A 4 11.25 9.25 -1.21
N ARG A 5 11.99 9.11 -0.11
CA ARG A 5 13.12 8.17 -0.04
C ARG A 5 12.65 6.72 -0.17
N ALA A 6 11.50 6.37 0.42
CA ALA A 6 10.91 5.05 0.26
C ALA A 6 10.57 4.76 -1.22
N LYS A 7 9.98 5.73 -1.94
CA LYS A 7 9.71 5.61 -3.38
C LYS A 7 10.98 5.34 -4.17
N GLU A 8 12.04 6.14 -3.97
CA GLU A 8 13.35 5.95 -4.63
C GLU A 8 13.93 4.55 -4.39
N GLU A 9 13.86 4.06 -3.16
CA GLU A 9 14.33 2.72 -2.80
C GLU A 9 13.51 1.60 -3.46
N ILE A 10 12.20 1.80 -3.62
CA ILE A 10 11.34 0.87 -4.35
C ILE A 10 11.73 0.84 -5.82
N GLU A 11 11.89 1.99 -6.46
CA GLU A 11 12.31 2.08 -7.86
C GLU A 11 13.67 1.41 -8.10
N HIS A 12 14.65 1.66 -7.23
CA HIS A 12 15.96 1.02 -7.29
C HIS A 12 15.83 -0.50 -7.15
N THR A 13 14.98 -0.96 -6.23
CA THR A 13 14.77 -2.39 -6.01
C THR A 13 14.07 -3.03 -7.21
N VAL A 14 13.04 -2.37 -7.78
CA VAL A 14 12.35 -2.85 -8.99
C VAL A 14 13.34 -2.96 -10.15
N LYS A 15 14.13 -1.92 -10.40
CA LYS A 15 15.16 -1.94 -11.45
C LYS A 15 16.19 -3.05 -11.24
N ALA A 16 16.65 -3.25 -10.00
CA ALA A 16 17.61 -4.31 -9.67
C ALA A 16 17.02 -5.72 -9.83
N TYR A 17 15.75 -5.91 -9.46
CA TYR A 17 15.10 -7.22 -9.55
C TYR A 17 14.66 -7.58 -10.97
N LEU A 18 14.45 -6.59 -11.82
CA LEU A 18 14.11 -6.76 -13.23
C LEU A 18 15.34 -6.73 -14.15
N ALA A 19 16.53 -6.44 -13.61
CA ALA A 19 17.75 -6.50 -14.37
C ALA A 19 18.01 -7.92 -14.91
N LYS A 20 18.38 -8.01 -16.20
CA LYS A 20 18.65 -9.27 -16.88
C LYS A 20 20.13 -9.44 -17.14
N ASP A 21 20.58 -10.67 -17.09
CA ASP A 21 21.94 -11.06 -17.44
C ASP A 21 22.14 -11.16 -18.98
N ALA A 22 23.33 -11.56 -19.38
CA ALA A 22 23.68 -11.73 -20.81
C ALA A 22 22.86 -12.82 -21.53
N LEU A 23 22.19 -13.72 -20.79
CA LEU A 23 21.33 -14.77 -21.31
C LEU A 23 19.85 -14.36 -21.37
N GLY A 24 19.52 -13.14 -20.87
CA GLY A 24 18.15 -12.63 -20.81
C GLY A 24 17.35 -13.13 -19.60
N GLU A 25 18.00 -13.83 -18.66
CA GLU A 25 17.40 -14.26 -17.41
C GLU A 25 17.54 -13.17 -16.33
N TYR A 26 16.65 -13.16 -15.34
CA TYR A 26 16.77 -12.19 -14.23
C TYR A 26 18.06 -12.44 -13.44
N ALA A 27 18.91 -11.42 -13.35
CA ALA A 27 20.20 -11.47 -12.65
C ALA A 27 20.04 -11.90 -11.18
N ILE A 28 18.92 -11.53 -10.56
CA ILE A 28 18.52 -12.02 -9.23
C ILE A 28 17.29 -12.92 -9.42
N PRO A 29 17.42 -14.24 -9.26
CA PRO A 29 16.29 -15.16 -9.41
C PRO A 29 15.13 -14.79 -8.47
N SER A 30 13.89 -14.96 -8.93
CA SER A 30 12.67 -14.54 -8.22
C SER A 30 12.62 -15.07 -6.78
N ILE A 31 13.11 -16.29 -6.52
CA ILE A 31 13.15 -16.87 -5.17
C ILE A 31 14.10 -16.14 -4.21
N ARG A 32 15.09 -15.43 -4.73
CA ARG A 32 16.05 -14.64 -3.93
C ARG A 32 15.65 -13.16 -3.79
N GLN A 33 14.64 -12.73 -4.51
CA GLN A 33 14.12 -11.38 -4.42
C GLN A 33 13.27 -11.25 -3.16
N ARG A 34 13.72 -10.50 -2.17
CA ARG A 34 12.96 -10.26 -0.94
C ARG A 34 11.79 -9.30 -1.21
N PRO A 35 10.55 -9.63 -0.80
CA PRO A 35 9.45 -8.67 -0.83
C PRO A 35 9.79 -7.43 -0.01
N ILE A 36 9.33 -6.26 -0.48
CA ILE A 36 9.43 -5.02 0.29
C ILE A 36 8.25 -4.96 1.26
N LEU A 37 8.51 -4.57 2.51
CA LEU A 37 7.49 -4.34 3.52
C LEU A 37 7.55 -2.90 3.99
N LEU A 38 6.54 -2.10 3.61
CA LEU A 38 6.40 -0.70 4.02
C LEU A 38 5.62 -0.63 5.32
N MET A 39 6.26 -0.21 6.39
CA MET A 39 5.60 0.03 7.68
C MET A 39 5.54 1.52 7.94
N GLY A 40 4.35 2.04 8.17
CA GLY A 40 4.17 3.47 8.43
C GLY A 40 2.74 3.83 8.73
N PRO A 41 2.51 4.99 9.34
CA PRO A 41 1.19 5.42 9.77
C PRO A 41 0.21 5.56 8.59
N PRO A 42 -1.12 5.54 8.84
CA PRO A 42 -2.12 5.67 7.80
C PRO A 42 -2.08 7.07 7.15
N GLY A 43 -2.54 7.17 5.90
CA GLY A 43 -2.72 8.45 5.21
C GLY A 43 -1.44 9.19 4.79
N ILE A 44 -0.27 8.56 4.79
CA ILE A 44 1.01 9.16 4.35
C ILE A 44 1.34 8.95 2.87
N GLY A 45 0.46 8.33 2.08
CA GLY A 45 0.65 8.15 0.64
C GLY A 45 1.31 6.84 0.21
N LYS A 46 1.33 5.79 1.04
CA LYS A 46 1.94 4.48 0.68
C LYS A 46 1.43 3.91 -0.64
N THR A 47 0.12 3.99 -0.88
CA THR A 47 -0.49 3.50 -2.13
C THR A 47 -0.14 4.38 -3.32
N GLN A 48 -0.14 5.71 -3.15
CA GLN A 48 0.18 6.68 -4.20
C GLN A 48 1.61 6.53 -4.75
N ILE A 49 2.58 6.26 -3.87
CA ILE A 49 3.96 6.07 -4.35
C ILE A 49 4.12 4.80 -5.19
N MET A 50 3.24 3.79 -5.04
CA MET A 50 3.26 2.59 -5.88
C MET A 50 2.87 2.91 -7.32
N GLU A 51 1.84 3.73 -7.52
CA GLU A 51 1.44 4.18 -8.85
C GLU A 51 2.53 5.00 -9.53
N GLN A 52 3.16 5.89 -8.77
CA GLN A 52 4.28 6.70 -9.27
C GLN A 52 5.48 5.82 -9.63
N ALA A 53 5.91 4.93 -8.74
CA ALA A 53 7.04 4.04 -8.96
C ALA A 53 6.81 3.09 -10.15
N ALA A 54 5.60 2.52 -10.28
CA ALA A 54 5.26 1.67 -11.42
C ALA A 54 5.33 2.44 -12.74
N ARG A 55 4.79 3.66 -12.79
CA ARG A 55 4.83 4.53 -13.96
C ARG A 55 6.27 4.93 -14.33
N GLU A 56 7.08 5.32 -13.34
CA GLU A 56 8.48 5.75 -13.56
C GLU A 56 9.40 4.59 -13.96
N CYS A 57 9.09 3.38 -13.49
CA CYS A 57 9.80 2.16 -13.91
C CYS A 57 9.25 1.57 -15.22
N GLY A 58 8.12 2.06 -15.75
CA GLY A 58 7.51 1.52 -16.97
C GLY A 58 6.95 0.11 -16.81
N VAL A 59 6.49 -0.26 -15.61
CA VAL A 59 5.97 -1.59 -15.27
C VAL A 59 4.49 -1.55 -14.89
N ALA A 60 3.82 -2.70 -14.95
CA ALA A 60 2.43 -2.81 -14.54
C ALA A 60 2.29 -2.73 -13.01
N LEU A 61 1.12 -2.29 -12.53
CA LEU A 61 0.76 -2.31 -11.11
C LEU A 61 -0.53 -3.08 -10.89
N VAL A 62 -0.51 -4.01 -9.95
CA VAL A 62 -1.69 -4.60 -9.32
C VAL A 62 -1.67 -4.17 -7.87
N ALA A 63 -2.67 -3.41 -7.45
CA ALA A 63 -2.87 -3.00 -6.06
C ALA A 63 -4.03 -3.81 -5.47
N TYR A 64 -3.80 -4.45 -4.33
CA TYR A 64 -4.71 -5.38 -3.70
C TYR A 64 -4.81 -5.13 -2.20
N THR A 65 -6.00 -4.78 -1.71
CA THR A 65 -6.26 -4.60 -0.28
C THR A 65 -6.77 -5.90 0.31
N ILE A 66 -6.03 -6.45 1.27
CA ILE A 66 -6.27 -7.82 1.76
C ILE A 66 -7.34 -7.94 2.85
N THR A 67 -7.72 -6.85 3.52
CA THR A 67 -8.60 -6.85 4.69
C THR A 67 -10.00 -7.39 4.43
N HIS A 68 -10.51 -7.25 3.22
CA HIS A 68 -11.85 -7.72 2.84
C HIS A 68 -11.87 -9.16 2.33
N HIS A 69 -10.71 -9.82 2.31
CA HIS A 69 -10.60 -11.15 1.73
C HIS A 69 -10.63 -12.25 2.77
N THR A 70 -11.35 -13.31 2.44
CA THR A 70 -11.31 -14.56 3.16
C THR A 70 -10.12 -15.41 2.70
N ARG A 71 -9.75 -16.42 3.49
CA ARG A 71 -8.73 -17.38 3.04
C ARG A 71 -9.09 -18.03 1.71
N GLN A 72 -10.36 -18.29 1.46
CA GLN A 72 -10.84 -18.94 0.24
C GLN A 72 -10.71 -18.05 -0.99
N SER A 73 -11.00 -16.75 -0.89
CA SER A 73 -10.82 -15.82 -2.00
C SER A 73 -9.33 -15.56 -2.28
N ALA A 74 -8.51 -15.45 -1.24
CA ALA A 74 -7.08 -15.17 -1.40
C ALA A 74 -6.31 -16.38 -1.96
N VAL A 75 -6.60 -17.61 -1.48
CA VAL A 75 -5.84 -18.83 -1.83
C VAL A 75 -6.48 -19.63 -2.97
N GLY A 76 -7.80 -19.51 -3.14
CA GLY A 76 -8.61 -20.33 -4.03
C GLY A 76 -9.43 -21.37 -3.28
N LEU A 77 -10.42 -21.95 -3.98
CA LEU A 77 -11.30 -22.99 -3.46
C LEU A 77 -10.69 -24.37 -3.72
N PRO A 78 -10.70 -25.27 -2.74
CA PRO A 78 -10.28 -26.64 -2.95
C PRO A 78 -11.31 -27.40 -3.82
N PHE A 79 -10.85 -28.20 -4.75
CA PHE A 79 -11.65 -29.13 -5.52
C PHE A 79 -10.92 -30.47 -5.68
N ILE A 80 -11.69 -31.52 -5.84
CA ILE A 80 -11.16 -32.88 -6.01
C ILE A 80 -10.96 -33.15 -7.49
N ARG A 81 -9.76 -33.60 -7.87
CA ARG A 81 -9.41 -34.05 -9.21
C ARG A 81 -8.87 -35.44 -9.18
N GLN A 82 -9.33 -36.26 -10.11
CA GLN A 82 -8.75 -37.59 -10.33
C GLN A 82 -7.43 -37.42 -11.12
N ARG A 83 -6.36 -38.01 -10.61
CA ARG A 83 -5.07 -38.10 -11.29
C ARG A 83 -4.59 -39.55 -11.38
N HIS A 84 -4.00 -39.85 -12.50
CA HIS A 84 -3.41 -41.14 -12.75
C HIS A 84 -1.91 -41.08 -12.50
N TYR A 85 -1.41 -41.91 -11.59
CA TYR A 85 0.01 -42.03 -11.27
C TYR A 85 0.43 -43.51 -11.46
N GLY A 86 1.12 -43.79 -12.56
CA GLY A 86 1.42 -45.19 -12.94
C GLY A 86 0.14 -45.99 -13.15
N ASP A 87 -0.03 -47.06 -12.38
CA ASP A 87 -1.21 -47.93 -12.46
C ASP A 87 -2.31 -47.60 -11.43
N LYS A 88 -2.25 -46.43 -10.78
CA LYS A 88 -3.20 -46.08 -9.73
C LYS A 88 -3.93 -44.79 -10.04
N ASP A 89 -5.25 -44.83 -9.92
CA ASP A 89 -6.11 -43.65 -9.87
C ASP A 89 -6.20 -43.12 -8.44
N VAL A 90 -5.83 -41.85 -8.26
CA VAL A 90 -5.80 -41.20 -6.97
C VAL A 90 -6.61 -39.91 -7.03
N SER A 91 -7.43 -39.69 -6.03
CA SER A 91 -8.10 -38.38 -5.82
C SER A 91 -7.13 -37.44 -5.15
N VAL A 92 -6.85 -36.30 -5.81
CA VAL A 92 -6.00 -35.25 -5.26
C VAL A 92 -6.82 -33.98 -5.05
N THR A 93 -6.50 -33.24 -3.99
CA THR A 93 -7.07 -31.92 -3.79
C THR A 93 -6.23 -30.89 -4.52
N GLU A 94 -6.85 -30.17 -5.45
CA GLU A 94 -6.27 -29.00 -6.11
C GLU A 94 -7.04 -27.75 -5.68
N TYR A 95 -6.47 -26.58 -5.93
CA TYR A 95 -7.09 -25.30 -5.64
C TYR A 95 -7.35 -24.55 -6.94
N THR A 96 -8.48 -23.82 -7.00
CA THR A 96 -8.69 -22.83 -8.06
C THR A 96 -7.61 -21.75 -7.97
N MET A 97 -7.41 -21.00 -9.05
CA MET A 97 -6.42 -19.92 -9.02
C MET A 97 -6.77 -18.89 -7.95
N SER A 98 -5.76 -18.47 -7.19
CA SER A 98 -5.85 -17.37 -6.25
C SER A 98 -6.31 -16.10 -6.98
N GLU A 99 -7.22 -15.34 -6.37
CA GLU A 99 -7.69 -14.07 -6.91
C GLU A 99 -6.53 -13.06 -7.05
N ILE A 100 -5.60 -13.06 -6.11
CA ILE A 100 -4.39 -12.22 -6.15
C ILE A 100 -3.54 -12.57 -7.38
N ILE A 101 -3.29 -13.85 -7.62
CA ILE A 101 -2.48 -14.29 -8.77
C ILE A 101 -3.23 -14.09 -10.09
N SER A 102 -4.54 -14.35 -10.12
CA SER A 102 -5.35 -14.13 -11.32
C SER A 102 -5.40 -12.65 -11.72
N SER A 103 -5.41 -11.73 -10.75
CA SER A 103 -5.36 -10.28 -11.00
C SER A 103 -4.03 -9.87 -11.68
N VAL A 104 -2.93 -10.54 -11.34
CA VAL A 104 -1.64 -10.33 -12.01
C VAL A 104 -1.73 -10.75 -13.48
N TYR A 105 -2.24 -11.95 -13.77
CA TYR A 105 -2.40 -12.43 -15.16
C TYR A 105 -3.36 -11.54 -15.96
N ALA A 106 -4.51 -11.15 -15.38
CA ALA A 106 -5.46 -10.24 -16.02
C ALA A 106 -4.81 -8.89 -16.35
N LYS A 107 -3.97 -8.37 -15.46
CA LYS A 107 -3.23 -7.12 -15.69
C LYS A 107 -2.20 -7.28 -16.82
N MET A 108 -1.48 -8.40 -16.86
CA MET A 108 -0.53 -8.70 -17.94
C MET A 108 -1.24 -8.75 -19.30
N GLU A 109 -2.40 -9.39 -19.34
CA GLU A 109 -3.21 -9.51 -20.57
C GLU A 109 -3.73 -8.12 -21.01
N ALA A 110 -4.27 -7.34 -20.08
CA ALA A 110 -4.84 -6.01 -20.38
C ALA A 110 -3.81 -4.98 -20.83
N THR A 111 -2.57 -5.04 -20.30
CA THR A 111 -1.53 -4.04 -20.58
C THR A 111 -0.46 -4.52 -21.58
N GLY A 112 -0.35 -5.81 -21.82
CA GLY A 112 0.76 -6.42 -22.58
C GLY A 112 2.11 -6.41 -21.84
N LEU A 113 2.17 -5.85 -20.61
CA LEU A 113 3.38 -5.79 -19.80
C LEU A 113 3.59 -7.10 -19.05
N LYS A 114 4.77 -7.69 -19.17
CA LYS A 114 5.14 -8.93 -18.47
C LYS A 114 5.73 -8.70 -17.09
N GLU A 115 6.15 -7.47 -16.82
CA GLU A 115 6.83 -7.05 -15.60
C GLU A 115 5.96 -6.08 -14.81
N GLY A 116 5.97 -6.20 -13.46
CA GLY A 116 5.08 -5.40 -12.64
C GLY A 116 5.41 -5.37 -11.16
N ILE A 117 4.64 -4.56 -10.45
CA ILE A 117 4.59 -4.52 -8.98
C ILE A 117 3.25 -5.13 -8.55
N LEU A 118 3.31 -6.15 -7.69
CA LEU A 118 2.17 -6.63 -6.93
C LEU A 118 2.20 -5.96 -5.56
N PHE A 119 1.33 -4.97 -5.37
CA PHE A 119 1.20 -4.24 -4.11
C PHE A 119 0.06 -4.83 -3.28
N ILE A 120 0.38 -5.23 -2.04
CA ILE A 120 -0.59 -5.79 -1.09
C ILE A 120 -0.69 -4.83 0.09
N ASP A 121 -1.80 -4.11 0.18
CA ASP A 121 -2.05 -3.15 1.25
C ASP A 121 -2.67 -3.83 2.47
N GLU A 122 -2.42 -3.25 3.64
CA GLU A 122 -2.95 -3.67 4.94
C GLU A 122 -2.59 -5.12 5.32
N ILE A 123 -1.41 -5.59 4.92
CA ILE A 123 -0.95 -6.98 5.07
C ILE A 123 -1.02 -7.51 6.51
N ASN A 124 -0.93 -6.64 7.50
CA ASN A 124 -0.97 -7.00 8.93
C ASN A 124 -2.33 -6.78 9.60
N CYS A 125 -3.36 -6.38 8.82
CA CYS A 125 -4.76 -6.26 9.27
C CYS A 125 -5.62 -7.47 8.87
N VAL A 126 -5.01 -8.56 8.42
CA VAL A 126 -5.70 -9.77 7.97
C VAL A 126 -6.27 -10.59 9.14
N SER A 127 -7.31 -11.37 8.84
CA SER A 127 -7.91 -12.28 9.82
C SER A 127 -6.90 -13.33 10.33
N GLU A 128 -7.14 -13.89 11.52
CA GLU A 128 -6.29 -14.92 12.12
C GLU A 128 -6.07 -16.14 11.22
N THR A 129 -7.10 -16.49 10.48
CA THR A 129 -7.07 -17.66 9.59
C THR A 129 -6.29 -17.40 8.29
N LEU A 130 -6.19 -16.13 7.87
CA LEU A 130 -5.50 -15.74 6.64
C LEU A 130 -4.03 -15.34 6.90
N ALA A 131 -3.72 -14.79 8.06
CA ALA A 131 -2.38 -14.27 8.38
C ALA A 131 -1.24 -15.28 8.11
N PRO A 132 -1.28 -16.54 8.56
CA PRO A 132 -0.19 -17.50 8.29
C PRO A 132 0.00 -17.75 6.80
N THR A 133 -1.10 -17.77 6.04
CA THR A 133 -1.04 -17.98 4.59
C THR A 133 -0.41 -16.79 3.85
N MET A 134 -0.73 -15.56 4.29
CA MET A 134 -0.14 -14.35 3.72
C MET A 134 1.35 -14.23 4.06
N LEU A 135 1.75 -14.59 5.27
CA LEU A 135 3.18 -14.65 5.64
C LEU A 135 3.93 -15.68 4.79
N GLN A 136 3.35 -16.86 4.60
CA GLN A 136 3.91 -17.87 3.71
C GLN A 136 4.00 -17.36 2.26
N PHE A 137 2.98 -16.65 1.79
CA PHE A 137 2.98 -16.04 0.46
C PHE A 137 4.12 -15.04 0.29
N LEU A 138 4.34 -14.16 1.25
CA LEU A 138 5.48 -13.22 1.21
C LEU A 138 6.83 -13.96 1.13
N GLN A 139 6.96 -15.10 1.81
CA GLN A 139 8.19 -15.88 1.82
C GLN A 139 8.41 -16.67 0.52
N CYS A 140 7.36 -17.35 0.03
CA CYS A 140 7.46 -18.31 -1.06
C CYS A 140 6.98 -17.76 -2.39
N LYS A 141 6.25 -16.62 -2.40
CA LYS A 141 5.59 -16.02 -3.58
C LYS A 141 4.61 -16.97 -4.26
N THR A 142 4.02 -17.87 -3.48
CA THR A 142 3.09 -18.89 -3.97
C THR A 142 1.86 -19.00 -3.09
N PHE A 143 0.73 -19.31 -3.70
CA PHE A 143 -0.44 -19.84 -3.02
C PHE A 143 -0.65 -21.29 -3.50
N GLY A 144 -0.45 -22.26 -2.59
CA GLY A 144 -0.48 -23.67 -2.97
C GLY A 144 0.57 -23.98 -4.04
N ASN A 145 0.10 -24.47 -5.19
CA ASN A 145 0.95 -24.78 -6.36
C ASN A 145 1.06 -23.64 -7.39
N GLN A 146 0.49 -22.48 -7.08
CA GLN A 146 0.45 -21.34 -8.00
C GLN A 146 1.45 -20.28 -7.55
N ALA A 147 2.36 -19.90 -8.44
CA ALA A 147 3.38 -18.89 -8.18
C ALA A 147 3.02 -17.54 -8.83
N VAL A 148 3.45 -16.46 -8.21
CA VAL A 148 3.49 -15.15 -8.86
C VAL A 148 4.43 -15.25 -10.07
N PRO A 149 4.04 -14.76 -11.25
CA PRO A 149 4.90 -14.81 -12.44
C PRO A 149 6.26 -14.14 -12.21
N ALA A 150 7.31 -14.69 -12.82
CA ALA A 150 8.61 -14.04 -12.82
C ALA A 150 8.50 -12.62 -13.43
N GLY A 151 9.28 -11.67 -12.90
CA GLY A 151 9.17 -10.26 -13.28
C GLY A 151 8.16 -9.45 -12.47
N TRP A 152 7.49 -10.05 -11.49
CA TRP A 152 6.62 -9.34 -10.57
C TRP A 152 7.26 -9.20 -9.20
N VAL A 153 7.47 -7.92 -8.82
CA VAL A 153 8.05 -7.55 -7.52
C VAL A 153 6.93 -7.39 -6.51
N ILE A 154 7.03 -8.08 -5.37
CA ILE A 154 6.03 -7.98 -4.31
C ILE A 154 6.41 -6.82 -3.38
N VAL A 155 5.47 -5.90 -3.18
CA VAL A 155 5.52 -4.83 -2.18
C VAL A 155 4.31 -4.98 -1.29
N ALA A 156 4.51 -5.10 0.01
CA ALA A 156 3.44 -5.13 1.00
C ALA A 156 3.48 -3.86 1.85
N ALA A 157 2.32 -3.40 2.31
CA ALA A 157 2.23 -2.29 3.25
C ALA A 157 1.41 -2.67 4.48
N GLY A 158 1.78 -2.11 5.62
CA GLY A 158 1.07 -2.26 6.87
C GLY A 158 1.16 -1.00 7.73
N ASN A 159 0.32 -0.95 8.75
CA ASN A 159 0.35 0.12 9.75
C ASN A 159 0.96 -0.43 11.05
N PRO A 160 1.76 0.37 11.78
CA PRO A 160 2.23 -0.01 13.11
C PRO A 160 1.07 -0.24 14.12
N PRO A 161 1.26 -1.11 15.13
CA PRO A 161 0.22 -1.47 16.09
C PRO A 161 -0.38 -0.29 16.87
N GLU A 162 0.38 0.78 17.06
CA GLU A 162 -0.08 1.99 17.75
C GLU A 162 -1.23 2.69 17.02
N TYR A 163 -1.38 2.47 15.72
CA TYR A 163 -2.43 3.09 14.90
C TYR A 163 -3.65 2.20 14.65
N ASN A 164 -3.54 0.91 14.93
CA ASN A 164 -4.64 -0.02 14.73
C ASN A 164 -4.51 -1.24 15.66
N LYS A 165 -5.43 -1.36 16.62
CA LYS A 165 -5.45 -2.45 17.62
C LYS A 165 -5.67 -3.85 17.01
N SER A 166 -6.17 -3.91 15.77
CA SER A 166 -6.39 -5.17 15.05
C SER A 166 -5.14 -5.66 14.32
N VAL A 167 -4.08 -4.89 14.34
CA VAL A 167 -2.81 -5.19 13.67
C VAL A 167 -2.04 -6.26 14.44
N ARG A 168 -1.38 -7.14 13.68
CA ARG A 168 -0.47 -8.15 14.21
C ARG A 168 0.97 -7.76 13.93
N ASP A 169 1.81 -8.03 14.89
CA ASP A 169 3.26 -7.94 14.69
C ASP A 169 3.77 -9.11 13.85
N PHE A 170 4.74 -8.83 13.01
CA PHE A 170 5.45 -9.85 12.27
C PHE A 170 6.51 -10.49 13.15
N ASP A 171 6.60 -11.81 13.11
CA ASP A 171 7.66 -12.54 13.76
C ASP A 171 9.04 -12.27 13.10
N ILE A 172 10.09 -12.57 13.85
CA ILE A 172 11.46 -12.33 13.40
C ILE A 172 11.84 -13.15 12.17
N VAL A 173 11.21 -14.33 12.00
CA VAL A 173 11.44 -15.21 10.84
C VAL A 173 10.88 -14.60 9.57
N THR A 174 9.72 -13.95 9.66
CA THR A 174 9.12 -13.21 8.54
C THR A 174 9.93 -11.96 8.23
N LEU A 175 10.33 -11.20 9.25
CA LEU A 175 11.11 -9.97 9.08
C LEU A 175 12.47 -10.23 8.43
N ASP A 176 13.11 -11.37 8.71
CA ASP A 176 14.37 -11.76 8.06
C ASP A 176 14.21 -12.03 6.56
N ARG A 177 13.01 -12.35 6.09
CA ARG A 177 12.73 -12.70 4.69
C ARG A 177 12.16 -11.57 3.85
N VAL A 178 11.87 -10.44 4.46
CA VAL A 178 11.39 -9.23 3.78
C VAL A 178 12.41 -8.11 3.90
N ARG A 179 12.30 -7.10 3.05
CA ARG A 179 13.03 -5.84 3.16
C ARG A 179 12.12 -4.81 3.79
N ARG A 180 12.19 -4.66 5.12
CA ARG A 180 11.37 -3.70 5.87
C ARG A 180 11.87 -2.27 5.67
N MET A 181 10.93 -1.36 5.45
CA MET A 181 11.13 0.08 5.37
C MET A 181 10.14 0.77 6.29
N ASP A 182 10.64 1.42 7.34
CA ASP A 182 9.81 2.20 8.27
C ASP A 182 9.68 3.63 7.74
N ILE A 183 8.44 4.05 7.48
CA ILE A 183 8.11 5.34 6.86
C ILE A 183 7.52 6.26 7.92
N GLU A 184 7.98 7.50 7.93
CA GLU A 184 7.54 8.54 8.84
C GLU A 184 6.98 9.74 8.06
N PRO A 185 5.97 10.43 8.59
CA PRO A 185 5.47 11.67 7.99
C PRO A 185 6.57 12.73 7.89
N ASP A 186 6.62 13.44 6.77
CA ASP A 186 7.57 14.53 6.54
C ASP A 186 6.84 15.68 5.82
N LEU A 187 6.64 16.79 6.55
CA LEU A 187 5.92 17.95 6.03
C LEU A 187 6.62 18.58 4.82
N GLN A 188 7.94 18.63 4.80
CA GLN A 188 8.65 19.28 3.69
C GLN A 188 8.51 18.47 2.40
N VAL A 189 8.63 17.15 2.51
CA VAL A 189 8.40 16.25 1.38
C VAL A 189 6.95 16.31 0.91
N TRP A 190 6.00 16.39 1.84
CA TRP A 190 4.59 16.56 1.47
C TRP A 190 4.32 17.91 0.81
N LYS A 191 4.94 19.00 1.26
CA LYS A 191 4.81 20.32 0.61
C LYS A 191 5.34 20.33 -0.82
N ASP A 192 6.41 19.61 -1.11
CA ASP A 192 6.91 19.48 -2.48
C ASP A 192 5.90 18.78 -3.38
N TYR A 193 5.27 17.72 -2.88
CA TYR A 193 4.15 17.06 -3.56
C TYR A 193 2.94 18.00 -3.67
N ALA A 194 2.54 18.66 -2.60
CA ALA A 194 1.37 19.53 -2.53
C ALA A 194 1.41 20.67 -3.55
N ARG A 195 2.60 21.26 -3.80
CA ARG A 195 2.77 22.28 -4.85
C ARG A 195 2.52 21.71 -6.25
N THR A 196 2.94 20.47 -6.49
CA THR A 196 2.75 19.80 -7.79
C THR A 196 1.31 19.32 -7.97
N ALA A 197 0.67 18.94 -6.90
CA ALA A 197 -0.72 18.48 -6.86
C ALA A 197 -1.73 19.64 -6.77
N HIS A 198 -1.26 20.89 -6.77
CA HIS A 198 -2.09 22.10 -6.66
C HIS A 198 -2.99 22.12 -5.41
N ILE A 199 -2.44 21.69 -4.27
CA ILE A 199 -3.13 21.78 -2.98
C ILE A 199 -3.44 23.23 -2.65
N HIS A 200 -4.64 23.49 -2.16
CA HIS A 200 -5.18 24.82 -1.86
C HIS A 200 -4.20 25.67 -1.03
N SER A 201 -3.99 26.92 -1.45
CA SER A 201 -2.95 27.81 -0.90
C SER A 201 -3.13 28.14 0.58
N ALA A 202 -4.36 28.21 1.07
CA ALA A 202 -4.66 28.45 2.48
C ALA A 202 -4.11 27.30 3.36
N ILE A 203 -4.19 26.04 2.91
CA ILE A 203 -3.65 24.87 3.62
C ILE A 203 -2.13 24.97 3.72
N LEU A 204 -1.45 25.31 2.61
CA LEU A 204 0.00 25.48 2.61
C LEU A 204 0.45 26.60 3.55
N SER A 205 -0.24 27.75 3.51
CA SER A 205 0.01 28.88 4.39
C SER A 205 -0.23 28.53 5.86
N TYR A 206 -1.31 27.82 6.13
CA TYR A 206 -1.62 27.36 7.50
C TYR A 206 -0.52 26.43 8.04
N LEU A 207 -0.09 25.44 7.25
CA LEU A 207 0.97 24.50 7.63
C LEU A 207 2.37 25.13 7.65
N ASP A 208 2.57 26.31 7.05
CA ASP A 208 3.79 27.11 7.25
C ASP A 208 3.83 27.74 8.65
N LEU A 209 2.67 28.18 9.14
CA LEU A 209 2.54 28.78 10.47
C LEU A 209 2.44 27.72 11.59
N HIS A 210 1.82 26.56 11.29
CA HIS A 210 1.52 25.51 12.26
C HIS A 210 2.01 24.13 11.79
N PRO A 211 3.33 23.94 11.60
CA PRO A 211 3.90 22.69 11.06
C PRO A 211 3.59 21.46 11.92
N GLN A 212 3.39 21.63 13.23
CA GLN A 212 3.02 20.56 14.16
C GLN A 212 1.64 19.96 13.85
N ASN A 213 0.76 20.67 13.15
CA ASN A 213 -0.58 20.24 12.81
C ASN A 213 -0.64 19.40 11.51
N PHE A 214 0.49 19.18 10.86
CA PHE A 214 0.53 18.39 9.62
C PHE A 214 0.10 16.94 9.80
N TYR A 215 0.60 16.31 10.86
CA TYR A 215 0.31 14.90 11.13
C TYR A 215 0.19 14.69 12.64
N GLN A 216 -0.99 14.33 13.10
CA GLN A 216 -1.28 14.02 14.49
C GLN A 216 -2.28 12.88 14.58
N ILE A 217 -2.05 11.94 15.47
CA ILE A 217 -3.02 10.90 15.84
C ILE A 217 -2.99 10.80 17.36
N ASN A 218 -4.03 11.35 17.99
CA ASN A 218 -4.20 11.35 19.44
C ASN A 218 -5.45 10.54 19.77
N ALA A 219 -5.30 9.52 20.61
CA ALA A 219 -6.41 8.75 21.16
C ALA A 219 -6.58 9.12 22.63
N ASP A 220 -7.57 9.95 22.91
CA ASP A 220 -7.94 10.35 24.25
C ASP A 220 -9.24 9.68 24.71
N VAL A 221 -9.58 9.88 26.00
CA VAL A 221 -10.79 9.35 26.64
C VAL A 221 -12.07 9.88 25.94
N ASP A 222 -11.98 11.07 25.34
CA ASP A 222 -13.08 11.77 24.66
C ASP A 222 -13.20 11.41 23.17
N GLY A 223 -12.30 10.58 22.63
CA GLY A 223 -12.33 10.13 21.23
C GLY A 223 -10.96 10.11 20.56
N THR A 224 -10.93 9.66 19.31
CA THR A 224 -9.71 9.69 18.49
C THR A 224 -9.72 10.93 17.61
N GLN A 225 -8.80 11.84 17.86
CA GLN A 225 -8.53 12.99 16.99
C GLN A 225 -7.34 12.65 16.10
N PHE A 226 -7.48 12.88 14.80
CA PHE A 226 -6.39 12.62 13.86
C PHE A 226 -6.37 13.62 12.72
N VAL A 227 -5.17 13.93 12.27
CA VAL A 227 -4.90 14.69 11.05
C VAL A 227 -3.84 13.95 10.27
N THR A 228 -4.07 13.75 8.98
CA THR A 228 -3.15 13.04 8.11
C THR A 228 -2.90 13.81 6.80
N ALA A 229 -1.86 13.46 6.08
CA ALA A 229 -1.59 14.04 4.76
C ALA A 229 -2.77 13.85 3.78
N ARG A 230 -3.48 12.72 3.84
CA ARG A 230 -4.71 12.47 3.07
C ARG A 230 -5.83 13.43 3.46
N GLY A 231 -6.03 13.67 4.77
CA GLY A 231 -7.05 14.61 5.24
C GLY A 231 -6.83 16.02 4.70
N TRP A 232 -5.58 16.48 4.59
CA TRP A 232 -5.29 17.77 3.98
C TRP A 232 -5.58 17.82 2.49
N GLU A 233 -5.33 16.73 1.75
CA GLU A 233 -5.66 16.62 0.33
C GLU A 233 -7.18 16.59 0.11
N ASP A 234 -7.90 15.82 0.91
CA ASP A 234 -9.37 15.77 0.86
C ASP A 234 -9.99 17.14 1.18
N LEU A 235 -9.46 17.85 2.17
CA LEU A 235 -9.89 19.20 2.50
C LEU A 235 -9.62 20.19 1.37
N SER A 236 -8.45 20.10 0.70
CA SER A 236 -8.12 20.92 -0.46
C SER A 236 -9.15 20.76 -1.57
N ASN A 237 -9.47 19.52 -1.93
CA ASN A 237 -10.45 19.22 -2.98
C ASN A 237 -11.84 19.79 -2.65
N LEU A 238 -12.22 19.76 -1.37
CA LEU A 238 -13.49 20.36 -0.93
C LEU A 238 -13.45 21.88 -0.99
N LEU A 239 -12.39 22.53 -0.52
CA LEU A 239 -12.24 23.99 -0.56
C LEU A 239 -12.29 24.49 -2.00
N ASP A 240 -11.53 23.92 -2.91
CA ASP A 240 -11.52 24.27 -4.34
C ASP A 240 -12.93 24.10 -4.97
N THR A 241 -13.62 23.04 -4.59
CA THR A 241 -14.99 22.79 -5.06
C THR A 241 -15.98 23.80 -4.49
N TYR A 242 -15.92 24.10 -3.21
CA TYR A 242 -16.76 25.11 -2.54
C TYR A 242 -16.58 26.49 -3.17
N GLU A 243 -15.34 26.91 -3.39
CA GLU A 243 -15.04 28.16 -4.09
C GLU A 243 -15.62 28.22 -5.50
N SER A 244 -15.47 27.12 -6.25
CA SER A 244 -16.02 27.02 -7.63
C SER A 244 -17.53 27.14 -7.68
N LEU A 245 -18.22 26.71 -6.61
CA LEU A 245 -19.69 26.76 -6.47
C LEU A 245 -20.16 28.05 -5.77
N GLY A 246 -19.26 28.93 -5.33
CA GLY A 246 -19.58 30.13 -4.56
C GLY A 246 -20.14 29.83 -3.17
N LEU A 247 -19.81 28.66 -2.60
CA LEU A 247 -20.16 28.25 -1.26
C LEU A 247 -19.09 28.73 -0.26
N GLN A 248 -19.49 29.06 0.96
CA GLN A 248 -18.55 29.40 2.01
C GLN A 248 -18.16 28.15 2.81
N ALA A 249 -16.87 27.95 3.00
CA ALA A 249 -16.38 26.95 3.93
C ALA A 249 -16.55 27.43 5.37
N ASP A 250 -17.04 26.56 6.23
CA ASP A 250 -17.20 26.85 7.66
C ASP A 250 -16.34 25.93 8.53
N GLU A 251 -16.32 26.20 9.83
CA GLU A 251 -15.56 25.40 10.82
C GLU A 251 -16.04 23.94 10.86
N ALA A 252 -17.31 23.69 10.59
CA ALA A 252 -17.88 22.34 10.60
C ALA A 252 -17.33 21.49 9.46
N LEU A 253 -17.15 22.07 8.27
CA LEU A 253 -16.53 21.41 7.11
C LEU A 253 -15.09 20.99 7.43
N ILE A 254 -14.30 21.91 7.99
CA ILE A 254 -12.90 21.63 8.31
C ILE A 254 -12.79 20.54 9.36
N ARG A 255 -13.59 20.58 10.42
CA ARG A 255 -13.62 19.57 11.48
C ARG A 255 -14.09 18.20 11.00
N ALA A 256 -14.97 18.14 10.01
CA ALA A 256 -15.44 16.87 9.46
C ALA A 256 -14.37 16.12 8.68
N VAL A 257 -13.44 16.83 8.05
CA VAL A 257 -12.37 16.24 7.23
C VAL A 257 -11.07 16.07 8.01
N SER A 258 -10.80 17.03 8.90
CA SER A 258 -9.61 17.07 9.74
C SER A 258 -10.03 17.45 11.15
N PRO A 259 -10.43 16.47 11.98
CA PRO A 259 -10.82 16.71 13.38
C PRO A 259 -9.61 17.10 14.23
N ALA A 260 -8.86 18.08 13.76
CA ALA A 260 -7.68 18.63 14.38
C ALA A 260 -8.03 19.77 15.34
N PRO A 261 -7.05 20.16 16.15
CA PRO A 261 -7.26 20.89 17.38
C PRO A 261 -7.82 22.30 17.19
N GLU A 262 -8.01 22.94 18.31
CA GLU A 262 -8.66 24.22 18.65
C GLU A 262 -8.46 25.43 17.70
N ASP A 263 -7.64 25.32 16.64
CA ASP A 263 -7.20 26.43 15.78
C ASP A 263 -7.68 26.37 14.31
N CYS A 264 -8.77 25.61 14.02
CA CYS A 264 -9.39 25.63 12.68
C CYS A 264 -9.79 27.04 12.18
N ARG A 265 -9.93 28.01 13.10
CA ARG A 265 -10.23 29.40 12.77
C ARG A 265 -9.12 30.10 11.98
N GLY A 266 -7.86 29.67 12.17
CA GLY A 266 -6.73 30.23 11.42
C GLY A 266 -6.81 29.91 9.92
N LEU A 267 -7.38 28.77 9.56
CA LEU A 267 -7.51 28.35 8.15
C LEU A 267 -8.61 29.14 7.42
N LEU A 268 -9.73 29.43 8.10
CA LEU A 268 -10.83 30.26 7.57
C LEU A 268 -10.46 31.73 7.39
N CYS A 269 -9.46 32.22 8.10
CA CYS A 269 -8.96 33.60 7.94
C CYS A 269 -8.00 33.76 6.76
N LEU A 270 -7.56 32.64 6.13
CA LEU A 270 -6.61 32.63 5.03
C LEU A 270 -7.28 32.26 3.68
N SER A 271 -8.53 31.81 3.70
CA SER A 271 -9.41 31.62 2.54
C SER A 271 -10.31 32.84 2.35
#